data_b3217f357ccc3548348c631a9266a1d9
#
_entry.id   b3217f357ccc3548348c631a9266a1d9
#
_cell.length_a   1.000
_cell.length_b   1.000
_cell.length_c   1.000
_cell.angle_alpha   90.00
_cell.angle_beta   90.00
_cell.angle_gamma   90.00
#
_symmetry.space_group_name_H-M   'P 1'
#
loop_
_entity.id
_entity.type
_entity.pdbx_description
1 polymer ?
#
loop_
_entity_poly.entity_id
_entity_poly.type
_entity_poly.pdbx_seq_one_letter_code
_entity_poly.pdbx_strand_id
1 'polypeptide(L)'
;HGFQGEGIPALFDEWAHPACYTYATLQEDPNIREFWGHSIERMWSGLFDAPGGLGGAIWGYVDETFMLPEPKVGTAFWKEFARTAKPEDYQGKCVGYGEWGIVDVWRREKPEFWATKKAYSPVRLMTTEVASFLSGQRLLLPLYNRFDHTDLDEIKIRYTYKGVEKELPAPSIAPHQKGLLVIPAEAWEEGELLSICFYTATGELLDAEQVSLGSDYHVRLADSEASPVNGVLLVEETAGMMTIKGDGFEIPFSKETGLICNATSKGQVIIEKGP
;
A
#
# COMPACT_ATOMS: atom_id res chain seq x y z
N HIS A 1 -5.95 -1.70 22.14
CA HIS A 1 -5.54 -1.71 23.54
C HIS A 1 -4.17 -1.06 23.60
N GLY A 2 -4.08 0.14 24.20
CA GLY A 2 -2.80 0.80 24.40
C GLY A 2 -1.94 -0.04 25.35
N PHE A 3 -0.70 -0.35 24.93
CA PHE A 3 0.29 -0.86 25.86
C PHE A 3 0.55 0.21 26.92
N GLN A 4 0.33 -0.14 28.17
CA GLN A 4 0.72 0.69 29.30
C GLN A 4 1.82 -0.08 30.03
N GLY A 5 3.09 0.27 29.72
CA GLY A 5 4.22 -0.27 30.47
C GLY A 5 4.14 0.23 31.91
N GLU A 6 4.02 -0.66 32.85
CA GLU A 6 4.05 -0.36 34.31
C GLU A 6 5.44 0.07 34.77
N GLY A 7 6.08 0.99 34.04
CA GLY A 7 7.44 1.44 34.31
C GLY A 7 8.56 0.47 33.87
N ILE A 8 8.22 -0.62 33.21
CA ILE A 8 9.16 -1.59 32.63
C ILE A 8 9.14 -1.46 31.11
N PRO A 9 10.29 -1.23 30.44
CA PRO A 9 10.36 -1.24 29.01
C PRO A 9 9.96 -2.59 28.45
N ALA A 10 9.17 -2.60 27.34
CA ALA A 10 8.71 -3.81 26.68
C ALA A 10 9.12 -3.84 25.22
N LEU A 11 9.70 -4.96 24.83
CA LEU A 11 10.01 -5.33 23.44
C LEU A 11 9.19 -6.55 23.08
N PHE A 12 8.51 -6.50 21.93
CA PHE A 12 7.78 -7.65 21.38
C PHE A 12 8.73 -8.41 20.45
N ASP A 13 9.15 -9.59 20.84
CA ASP A 13 10.04 -10.44 20.04
C ASP A 13 9.35 -11.07 18.83
N GLU A 14 8.02 -11.15 18.86
CA GLU A 14 7.18 -11.66 17.78
C GLU A 14 5.85 -10.90 17.78
N TRP A 15 5.57 -10.14 16.72
CA TRP A 15 4.32 -9.41 16.60
C TRP A 15 3.89 -9.20 15.15
N ALA A 16 2.66 -8.68 14.97
CA ALA A 16 2.15 -8.22 13.67
C ALA A 16 2.29 -9.25 12.54
N HIS A 17 1.95 -10.52 12.81
CA HIS A 17 1.89 -11.54 11.77
C HIS A 17 1.04 -11.06 10.59
N PRO A 18 1.54 -11.10 9.35
CA PRO A 18 0.70 -10.90 8.18
C PRO A 18 -0.49 -11.87 8.20
N ALA A 19 -1.66 -11.38 7.86
CA ALA A 19 -2.89 -12.16 7.93
C ALA A 19 -2.99 -13.26 6.84
N CYS A 20 -2.06 -13.31 5.92
CA CYS A 20 -2.06 -14.22 4.78
C CYS A 20 -1.30 -15.51 5.11
N TYR A 21 -1.95 -16.43 5.79
CA TYR A 21 -1.34 -17.73 6.11
C TYR A 21 -1.31 -18.71 4.94
N THR A 22 -2.16 -18.55 3.95
CA THR A 22 -2.20 -19.42 2.79
C THR A 22 -2.60 -18.63 1.54
N TYR A 23 -2.18 -19.13 0.40
CA TYR A 23 -2.59 -18.58 -0.90
C TYR A 23 -4.11 -18.63 -1.10
N ALA A 24 -4.78 -19.62 -0.53
CA ALA A 24 -6.24 -19.73 -0.56
C ALA A 24 -6.90 -18.52 0.13
N THR A 25 -6.38 -18.06 1.26
CA THR A 25 -6.90 -16.87 1.96
C THR A 25 -6.90 -15.63 1.06
N LEU A 26 -5.85 -15.46 0.26
CA LEU A 26 -5.75 -14.32 -0.67
C LEU A 26 -6.73 -14.41 -1.83
N GLN A 27 -7.11 -15.63 -2.25
CA GLN A 27 -8.10 -15.83 -3.30
C GLN A 27 -9.53 -15.58 -2.78
N GLU A 28 -9.78 -15.94 -1.52
CA GLU A 28 -11.09 -15.79 -0.88
C GLU A 28 -11.33 -14.35 -0.41
N ASP A 29 -10.30 -13.69 0.11
CA ASP A 29 -10.38 -12.31 0.60
C ASP A 29 -9.12 -11.50 0.18
N PRO A 30 -9.12 -10.93 -1.01
CA PRO A 30 -7.99 -10.12 -1.48
C PRO A 30 -7.76 -8.84 -0.65
N ASN A 31 -8.77 -8.36 0.09
CA ASN A 31 -8.67 -7.16 0.92
C ASN A 31 -7.95 -7.40 2.25
N ILE A 32 -7.69 -8.66 2.60
CA ILE A 32 -7.01 -8.99 3.86
C ILE A 32 -5.61 -8.33 3.97
N ARG A 33 -4.96 -8.08 2.84
CA ARG A 33 -3.66 -7.40 2.79
C ARG A 33 -3.77 -5.92 3.16
N GLU A 34 -4.81 -5.25 2.68
CA GLU A 34 -5.08 -3.85 3.03
C GLU A 34 -5.47 -3.73 4.51
N PHE A 35 -6.34 -4.62 4.99
CA PHE A 35 -6.68 -4.71 6.40
C PHE A 35 -5.44 -4.88 7.27
N TRP A 36 -4.51 -5.75 6.87
CA TRP A 36 -3.26 -5.93 7.61
C TRP A 36 -2.39 -4.67 7.58
N GLY A 37 -2.28 -4.01 6.42
CA GLY A 37 -1.55 -2.75 6.28
C GLY A 37 -2.05 -1.66 7.23
N HIS A 38 -3.36 -1.47 7.33
CA HIS A 38 -3.97 -0.55 8.28
C HIS A 38 -3.76 -1.00 9.73
N SER A 39 -3.77 -2.30 9.98
CA SER A 39 -3.59 -2.85 11.32
C SER A 39 -2.17 -2.61 11.83
N ILE A 40 -1.13 -2.85 11.02
CA ILE A 40 0.25 -2.61 11.43
C ILE A 40 0.53 -1.12 11.65
N GLU A 41 -0.02 -0.25 10.81
CA GLU A 41 0.08 1.20 10.99
C GLU A 41 -0.49 1.64 12.35
N ARG A 42 -1.68 1.15 12.68
CA ARG A 42 -2.35 1.45 13.95
C ARG A 42 -1.60 0.87 15.15
N MET A 43 -1.14 -0.38 15.04
CA MET A 43 -0.39 -1.05 16.10
C MET A 43 0.93 -0.35 16.37
N TRP A 44 1.68 -0.04 15.31
CA TRP A 44 2.97 0.66 15.43
C TRP A 44 2.80 2.06 16.02
N SER A 45 1.85 2.85 15.53
CA SER A 45 1.60 4.18 16.06
C SER A 45 1.23 4.14 17.54
N GLY A 46 0.41 3.18 17.97
CA GLY A 46 0.06 2.99 19.37
C GLY A 46 1.26 2.57 20.25
N LEU A 47 2.15 1.74 19.72
CA LEU A 47 3.36 1.31 20.44
C LEU A 47 4.40 2.42 20.50
N PHE A 48 4.59 3.17 19.42
CA PHE A 48 5.53 4.29 19.33
C PHE A 48 5.20 5.39 20.34
N ASP A 49 3.92 5.69 20.53
CA ASP A 49 3.45 6.72 21.46
C ASP A 49 3.33 6.18 22.92
N ALA A 50 3.51 4.88 23.13
CA ALA A 50 3.34 4.29 24.47
C ALA A 50 4.59 4.45 25.34
N PRO A 51 4.47 4.94 26.59
CA PRO A 51 5.59 4.98 27.52
C PRO A 51 6.17 3.58 27.75
N GLY A 52 7.48 3.43 27.51
CA GLY A 52 8.18 2.15 27.66
C GLY A 52 8.01 1.16 26.52
N GLY A 53 7.35 1.53 25.44
CA GLY A 53 7.32 0.73 24.22
C GLY A 53 8.67 0.81 23.49
N LEU A 54 9.38 -0.30 23.34
CA LEU A 54 10.67 -0.36 22.65
C LEU A 54 10.56 -0.82 21.17
N GLY A 55 9.38 -1.28 20.77
CA GLY A 55 9.16 -1.81 19.43
C GLY A 55 8.91 -3.31 19.41
N GLY A 56 9.11 -3.92 18.24
CA GLY A 56 8.91 -5.35 18.06
C GLY A 56 9.45 -5.86 16.73
N ALA A 57 9.64 -7.18 16.65
CA ALA A 57 10.03 -7.86 15.44
C ALA A 57 8.79 -8.45 14.76
N ILE A 58 8.52 -8.00 13.52
CA ILE A 58 7.44 -8.59 12.73
C ILE A 58 7.77 -10.06 12.45
N TRP A 59 6.79 -10.93 12.68
CA TRP A 59 6.88 -12.30 12.27
C TRP A 59 6.05 -12.52 11.00
N GLY A 60 6.68 -12.53 9.82
CA GLY A 60 8.14 -12.56 9.77
C GLY A 60 8.64 -11.72 8.60
N TYR A 61 9.98 -11.66 8.44
CA TYR A 61 10.56 -10.97 7.31
C TYR A 61 10.38 -11.75 6.00
N VAL A 62 10.66 -13.04 6.02
CA VAL A 62 10.60 -13.94 4.87
C VAL A 62 9.53 -15.01 5.08
N ASP A 63 8.82 -15.38 4.02
CA ASP A 63 7.90 -16.51 4.06
C ASP A 63 8.61 -17.78 4.57
N GLU A 64 7.97 -18.49 5.47
CA GLU A 64 8.40 -19.81 5.95
C GLU A 64 7.73 -20.95 5.18
N THR A 65 7.19 -20.64 4.04
CA THR A 65 6.55 -21.59 3.14
C THR A 65 6.88 -21.26 1.69
N PHE A 66 6.73 -22.25 0.83
CA PHE A 66 6.85 -22.07 -0.61
C PHE A 66 6.01 -23.13 -1.34
N MET A 67 5.67 -22.83 -2.57
CA MET A 67 4.95 -23.75 -3.44
C MET A 67 5.92 -24.73 -4.06
N LEU A 68 5.58 -26.01 -4.06
CA LEU A 68 6.36 -27.06 -4.68
C LEU A 68 5.67 -27.57 -5.94
N PRO A 69 6.44 -28.02 -6.95
CA PRO A 69 5.84 -28.69 -8.10
C PRO A 69 5.27 -30.06 -7.73
N GLU A 70 4.32 -30.52 -8.49
CA GLU A 70 3.78 -31.87 -8.46
C GLU A 70 4.30 -32.67 -9.66
N PRO A 71 4.57 -33.95 -9.47
CA PRO A 71 4.59 -34.79 -8.27
C PRO A 71 5.88 -34.62 -7.45
N LYS A 72 5.78 -34.85 -6.14
CA LYS A 72 6.95 -34.92 -5.25
C LYS A 72 7.66 -36.24 -5.42
N VAL A 73 8.97 -36.22 -5.61
CA VAL A 73 9.79 -37.43 -5.79
C VAL A 73 11.07 -37.32 -4.95
N GLY A 74 11.18 -38.03 -3.90
CA GLY A 74 12.33 -38.33 -3.04
C GLY A 74 13.45 -37.29 -2.85
N THR A 75 14.43 -37.60 -2.04
CA THR A 75 15.53 -36.70 -1.66
C THR A 75 16.41 -36.26 -2.85
N ALA A 76 16.60 -37.13 -3.84
CA ALA A 76 17.42 -36.81 -5.01
C ALA A 76 16.75 -35.69 -5.85
N PHE A 77 15.43 -35.76 -6.02
CA PHE A 77 14.65 -34.72 -6.68
C PHE A 77 14.84 -33.36 -5.97
N TRP A 78 14.70 -33.31 -4.65
CA TRP A 78 14.81 -32.07 -3.91
C TRP A 78 16.18 -31.41 -4.00
N LYS A 79 17.25 -32.20 -4.01
CA LYS A 79 18.61 -31.69 -4.17
C LYS A 79 18.80 -31.00 -5.54
N GLU A 80 18.33 -31.64 -6.59
CA GLU A 80 18.45 -31.12 -7.94
C GLU A 80 17.50 -29.92 -8.14
N PHE A 81 16.27 -30.01 -7.67
CA PHE A 81 15.28 -28.95 -7.75
C PHE A 81 15.76 -27.69 -7.03
N ALA A 82 16.26 -27.79 -5.79
CA ALA A 82 16.79 -26.63 -5.05
C ALA A 82 17.95 -25.93 -5.77
N ARG A 83 18.71 -26.67 -6.60
CA ARG A 83 19.83 -26.12 -7.35
C ARG A 83 19.41 -25.41 -8.64
N THR A 84 18.34 -25.84 -9.28
CA THR A 84 18.00 -25.47 -10.66
C THR A 84 16.68 -24.74 -10.81
N ALA A 85 15.77 -24.87 -9.83
CA ALA A 85 14.42 -24.32 -9.91
C ALA A 85 14.39 -22.79 -9.89
N LYS A 86 13.44 -22.24 -10.61
CA LYS A 86 13.10 -20.82 -10.65
C LYS A 86 11.78 -20.60 -9.90
N PRO A 87 11.47 -19.33 -9.52
CA PRO A 87 10.22 -19.04 -8.83
C PRO A 87 8.95 -19.57 -9.50
N GLU A 88 8.89 -19.51 -10.82
CA GLU A 88 7.76 -20.01 -11.63
C GLU A 88 7.57 -21.54 -11.59
N ASP A 89 8.59 -22.28 -11.13
CA ASP A 89 8.50 -23.73 -11.00
C ASP A 89 7.78 -24.17 -9.71
N TYR A 90 7.55 -23.21 -8.78
CA TYR A 90 6.94 -23.47 -7.47
C TYR A 90 5.44 -23.18 -7.49
N GLN A 91 4.69 -23.92 -8.28
CA GLN A 91 3.24 -23.72 -8.45
C GLN A 91 2.39 -24.89 -7.90
N GLY A 92 3.02 -25.83 -7.23
CA GLY A 92 2.33 -26.96 -6.65
C GLY A 92 1.78 -26.69 -5.25
N LYS A 93 1.79 -27.70 -4.39
CA LYS A 93 1.31 -27.55 -3.02
C LYS A 93 2.22 -26.66 -2.19
N CYS A 94 1.59 -25.86 -1.37
CA CYS A 94 2.27 -25.10 -0.33
C CYS A 94 2.91 -26.05 0.70
N VAL A 95 4.15 -25.79 1.05
CA VAL A 95 4.89 -26.49 2.11
C VAL A 95 5.54 -25.47 3.03
N GLY A 96 5.78 -25.86 4.27
CA GLY A 96 6.30 -25.01 5.31
C GLY A 96 5.23 -24.58 6.29
N TYR A 97 5.49 -23.55 7.07
CA TYR A 97 4.58 -23.07 8.12
C TYR A 97 3.56 -22.06 7.64
N GLY A 98 3.95 -21.12 6.79
CA GLY A 98 3.04 -20.12 6.29
C GLY A 98 3.68 -19.02 5.43
N GLU A 99 2.85 -18.29 4.72
CA GLU A 99 3.21 -17.17 3.85
C GLU A 99 3.16 -15.82 4.60
N TRP A 100 3.62 -15.81 5.81
CA TRP A 100 3.55 -14.64 6.72
C TRP A 100 4.77 -13.71 6.66
N GLY A 101 5.69 -13.92 5.72
CA GLY A 101 6.75 -12.97 5.44
C GLY A 101 6.23 -11.68 4.81
N ILE A 102 6.91 -10.56 5.03
CA ILE A 102 6.67 -9.34 4.24
C ILE A 102 7.35 -9.42 2.87
N VAL A 103 8.29 -10.34 2.69
CA VAL A 103 8.85 -10.76 1.41
C VAL A 103 8.71 -12.27 1.25
N ASP A 104 8.68 -12.74 0.01
CA ASP A 104 8.65 -14.18 -0.27
C ASP A 104 10.03 -14.84 -0.09
N VAL A 105 10.11 -16.15 -0.32
CA VAL A 105 11.34 -16.93 -0.17
C VAL A 105 12.47 -16.52 -1.13
N TRP A 106 12.15 -15.84 -2.23
CA TRP A 106 13.13 -15.28 -3.18
C TRP A 106 13.46 -13.82 -2.91
N ARG A 107 12.96 -13.23 -1.81
CA ARG A 107 13.12 -11.84 -1.44
C ARG A 107 12.36 -10.85 -2.33
N ARG A 108 11.34 -11.31 -3.04
CA ARG A 108 10.44 -10.41 -3.76
C ARG A 108 9.52 -9.72 -2.75
N GLU A 109 9.38 -8.44 -2.91
CA GLU A 109 8.56 -7.60 -2.04
C GLU A 109 7.07 -7.92 -2.23
N LYS A 110 6.38 -8.14 -1.11
CA LYS A 110 4.94 -8.33 -1.07
C LYS A 110 4.27 -6.99 -0.71
N PRO A 111 2.94 -6.84 -0.88
CA PRO A 111 2.23 -5.64 -0.40
C PRO A 111 2.50 -5.32 1.07
N GLU A 112 2.69 -6.33 1.89
CA GLU A 112 3.04 -6.22 3.31
C GLU A 112 4.38 -5.53 3.55
N PHE A 113 5.34 -5.67 2.65
CA PHE A 113 6.61 -4.95 2.70
C PHE A 113 6.39 -3.43 2.61
N TRP A 114 5.58 -3.01 1.66
CA TRP A 114 5.28 -1.60 1.46
C TRP A 114 4.43 -1.02 2.58
N ALA A 115 3.45 -1.79 3.08
CA ALA A 115 2.67 -1.40 4.25
C ALA A 115 3.55 -1.25 5.51
N THR A 116 4.52 -2.16 5.70
CA THR A 116 5.50 -2.07 6.80
C THR A 116 6.37 -0.83 6.66
N LYS A 117 6.92 -0.59 5.47
CA LYS A 117 7.72 0.60 5.19
C LYS A 117 6.94 1.88 5.53
N LYS A 118 5.67 1.93 5.13
CA LYS A 118 4.79 3.05 5.40
C LYS A 118 4.51 3.22 6.89
N ALA A 119 4.16 2.15 7.59
CA ALA A 119 3.87 2.18 9.03
C ALA A 119 5.09 2.64 9.85
N TYR A 120 6.29 2.22 9.45
CA TYR A 120 7.55 2.53 10.15
C TYR A 120 8.22 3.82 9.65
N SER A 121 7.60 4.54 8.73
CA SER A 121 8.15 5.81 8.27
C SER A 121 8.47 6.74 9.44
N PRO A 122 9.70 7.26 9.51
CA PRO A 122 10.11 8.17 10.58
C PRO A 122 9.58 9.59 10.38
N VAL A 123 8.99 9.90 9.24
CA VAL A 123 8.37 11.18 8.93
C VAL A 123 6.91 10.96 8.59
N ARG A 124 6.01 11.57 9.37
CA ARG A 124 4.57 11.40 9.18
C ARG A 124 3.89 12.70 8.79
N LEU A 125 3.39 12.75 7.59
CA LEU A 125 2.41 13.76 7.23
C LEU A 125 1.09 13.41 7.92
N MET A 126 0.54 14.36 8.68
CA MET A 126 -0.61 14.10 9.54
C MET A 126 -1.94 14.41 8.86
N THR A 127 -1.92 14.77 7.58
CA THR A 127 -3.10 14.99 6.75
C THR A 127 -2.84 14.50 5.33
N THR A 128 -3.85 13.92 4.73
CA THR A 128 -3.88 13.54 3.32
C THR A 128 -4.80 14.42 2.50
N GLU A 129 -5.36 15.46 3.14
CA GLU A 129 -6.32 16.38 2.52
C GLU A 129 -6.11 17.81 3.02
N VAL A 130 -6.24 18.77 2.14
CA VAL A 130 -6.40 20.20 2.44
C VAL A 130 -7.77 20.62 1.94
N ALA A 131 -8.78 20.45 2.80
CA ALA A 131 -10.18 20.67 2.46
C ALA A 131 -10.49 22.13 2.04
N SER A 132 -9.66 23.09 2.48
CA SER A 132 -9.89 24.53 2.25
C SER A 132 -8.56 25.25 2.06
N PHE A 133 -8.41 25.95 0.96
CA PHE A 133 -7.22 26.73 0.62
C PHE A 133 -7.59 27.94 -0.24
N LEU A 134 -6.65 28.88 -0.36
CA LEU A 134 -6.75 29.98 -1.31
C LEU A 134 -5.63 29.82 -2.36
N SER A 135 -6.01 29.87 -3.64
CA SER A 135 -5.04 29.87 -4.75
C SER A 135 -4.08 31.06 -4.59
N GLY A 136 -2.81 30.82 -4.83
CA GLY A 136 -1.77 31.83 -4.64
C GLY A 136 -1.31 32.03 -3.19
N GLN A 137 -1.79 31.23 -2.24
CA GLN A 137 -1.29 31.21 -0.85
C GLN A 137 -0.47 29.95 -0.54
N ARG A 138 0.40 30.04 0.46
CA ARG A 138 1.14 28.89 0.98
C ARG A 138 0.21 27.90 1.66
N LEU A 139 0.53 26.62 1.58
CA LEU A 139 -0.11 25.57 2.37
C LEU A 139 0.72 25.25 3.62
N LEU A 140 0.04 24.92 4.70
CA LEU A 140 0.62 24.52 5.97
C LEU A 140 0.17 23.10 6.29
N LEU A 141 1.08 22.15 6.23
CA LEU A 141 0.77 20.75 6.43
C LEU A 141 1.36 20.25 7.76
N PRO A 142 0.54 19.69 8.66
CA PRO A 142 1.02 19.15 9.91
C PRO A 142 1.97 17.99 9.68
N LEU A 143 3.13 18.02 10.34
CA LEU A 143 4.20 17.04 10.20
C LEU A 143 4.62 16.54 11.58
N TYR A 144 4.92 15.24 11.70
CA TYR A 144 5.43 14.62 12.90
C TYR A 144 6.77 13.96 12.62
N ASN A 145 7.80 14.39 13.37
CA ASN A 145 9.11 13.77 13.39
C ASN A 145 9.10 12.56 14.34
N ARG A 146 9.22 11.36 13.79
CA ARG A 146 9.30 10.09 14.54
C ARG A 146 10.71 9.50 14.52
N PHE A 147 11.71 10.23 14.08
CA PHE A 147 13.10 9.89 14.33
C PHE A 147 13.43 9.99 15.83
N ASP A 148 14.37 9.18 16.29
CA ASP A 148 14.86 9.23 17.66
C ASP A 148 16.00 10.23 17.84
N HIS A 149 16.79 10.50 16.77
CA HIS A 149 18.03 11.24 16.86
C HIS A 149 18.25 12.26 15.73
N THR A 150 17.34 12.36 14.75
CA THR A 150 17.48 13.21 13.55
C THR A 150 16.47 14.35 13.59
N ASP A 151 16.90 15.60 13.51
CA ASP A 151 16.02 16.73 13.25
C ASP A 151 15.54 16.71 11.80
N LEU A 152 14.32 17.18 11.49
CA LEU A 152 13.84 17.14 10.12
C LEU A 152 14.58 18.12 9.19
N ASP A 153 15.33 19.09 9.68
CA ASP A 153 16.17 19.94 8.83
C ASP A 153 17.37 19.20 8.22
N GLU A 154 17.68 17.98 8.70
CA GLU A 154 18.72 17.12 8.17
C GLU A 154 18.25 16.27 6.96
N ILE A 155 16.96 16.24 6.63
CA ILE A 155 16.41 15.49 5.50
C ILE A 155 16.18 16.38 4.29
N LYS A 156 15.90 15.77 3.13
CA LYS A 156 15.50 16.48 1.92
C LYS A 156 14.03 16.27 1.65
N ILE A 157 13.34 17.33 1.26
CA ILE A 157 11.90 17.28 0.96
C ILE A 157 11.68 17.83 -0.44
N ARG A 158 10.87 17.13 -1.23
CA ARG A 158 10.43 17.58 -2.54
C ARG A 158 8.92 17.45 -2.63
N TYR A 159 8.31 18.35 -3.39
CA TYR A 159 6.92 18.23 -3.77
C TYR A 159 6.75 18.30 -5.27
N THR A 160 5.72 17.65 -5.77
CA THR A 160 5.31 17.70 -7.18
C THR A 160 3.88 18.20 -7.25
N TYR A 161 3.67 19.24 -8.00
CA TYR A 161 2.35 19.78 -8.31
C TYR A 161 2.23 19.96 -9.82
N LYS A 162 1.14 19.43 -10.42
CA LYS A 162 0.91 19.46 -11.88
C LYS A 162 2.14 19.01 -12.70
N GLY A 163 2.80 17.96 -12.24
CA GLY A 163 3.97 17.39 -12.92
C GLY A 163 5.28 18.19 -12.75
N VAL A 164 5.29 19.29 -12.00
CA VAL A 164 6.49 20.09 -11.72
C VAL A 164 7.00 19.75 -10.33
N GLU A 165 8.22 19.17 -10.26
CA GLU A 165 8.91 18.89 -9.00
C GLU A 165 9.70 20.10 -8.53
N LYS A 166 9.63 20.40 -7.23
CA LYS A 166 10.38 21.45 -6.55
C LYS A 166 10.91 20.96 -5.21
N GLU A 167 12.10 21.44 -4.84
CA GLU A 167 12.68 21.17 -3.52
C GLU A 167 12.14 22.16 -2.48
N LEU A 168 11.95 21.69 -1.26
CA LEU A 168 11.50 22.47 -0.12
C LEU A 168 12.60 22.57 0.93
N PRO A 169 12.76 23.72 1.58
CA PRO A 169 13.54 23.77 2.81
C PRO A 169 12.84 22.91 3.87
N ALA A 170 13.56 21.95 4.43
CA ALA A 170 13.06 21.11 5.49
C ALA A 170 12.92 21.93 6.79
N PRO A 171 11.81 21.80 7.53
CA PRO A 171 11.61 22.53 8.77
C PRO A 171 12.47 21.93 9.89
N SER A 172 12.99 22.76 10.79
CA SER A 172 13.58 22.25 12.02
C SER A 172 12.46 21.79 12.97
N ILE A 173 12.33 20.46 13.06
CA ILE A 173 11.40 19.77 13.97
C ILE A 173 12.20 18.69 14.67
N ALA A 174 12.45 18.88 15.94
CA ALA A 174 13.23 17.96 16.77
C ALA A 174 12.59 16.56 16.85
N PRO A 175 13.37 15.52 17.18
CA PRO A 175 12.86 14.17 17.41
C PRO A 175 11.63 14.16 18.32
N HIS A 176 10.65 13.33 17.98
CA HIS A 176 9.36 13.17 18.66
C HIS A 176 8.49 14.43 18.76
N GLN A 177 8.80 15.48 17.96
CA GLN A 177 8.02 16.71 17.94
C GLN A 177 7.15 16.81 16.68
N LYS A 178 6.06 17.56 16.83
CA LYS A 178 5.16 17.92 15.73
C LYS A 178 5.42 19.36 15.31
N GLY A 179 5.25 19.63 14.01
CA GLY A 179 5.43 20.97 13.45
C GLY A 179 4.68 21.13 12.13
N LEU A 180 5.10 22.09 11.34
CA LEU A 180 4.44 22.41 10.06
C LEU A 180 5.46 22.36 8.92
N LEU A 181 5.09 21.68 7.84
CA LEU A 181 5.72 21.81 6.55
C LEU A 181 5.05 22.95 5.79
N VAL A 182 5.83 23.89 5.32
CA VAL A 182 5.36 25.05 4.55
C VAL A 182 5.58 24.78 3.06
N ILE A 183 4.50 24.62 2.30
CA ILE A 183 4.58 24.57 0.84
C ILE A 183 4.40 25.99 0.30
N PRO A 184 5.33 26.48 -0.56
CA PRO A 184 5.22 27.80 -1.16
C PRO A 184 3.91 28.02 -1.92
N ALA A 185 3.55 29.28 -2.14
CA ALA A 185 2.36 29.63 -2.88
C ALA A 185 2.42 29.16 -4.33
N GLU A 186 1.36 28.49 -4.78
CA GLU A 186 1.13 28.07 -6.15
C GLU A 186 -0.28 28.49 -6.59
N ALA A 187 -0.56 28.38 -7.86
CA ALA A 187 -1.92 28.51 -8.37
C ALA A 187 -2.69 27.20 -8.07
N TRP A 188 -3.01 26.98 -6.78
CA TRP A 188 -3.72 25.80 -6.34
C TRP A 188 -5.09 25.67 -6.99
N GLU A 189 -5.44 24.49 -7.42
CA GLU A 189 -6.75 24.15 -8.00
C GLU A 189 -7.40 23.02 -7.22
N GLU A 190 -8.70 23.12 -7.05
CA GLU A 190 -9.50 22.09 -6.41
C GLU A 190 -9.53 20.81 -7.24
N GLY A 191 -9.47 19.66 -6.56
CA GLY A 191 -9.42 18.36 -7.20
C GLY A 191 -8.02 17.93 -7.69
N GLU A 192 -6.99 18.76 -7.52
CA GLU A 192 -5.61 18.39 -7.84
C GLU A 192 -4.93 17.65 -6.69
N LEU A 193 -3.86 16.92 -7.03
CA LEU A 193 -3.01 16.21 -6.08
C LEU A 193 -1.66 16.89 -5.92
N LEU A 194 -1.22 16.96 -4.67
CA LEU A 194 0.10 17.38 -4.29
C LEU A 194 0.86 16.14 -3.80
N SER A 195 1.91 15.74 -4.52
CA SER A 195 2.79 14.65 -4.06
C SER A 195 3.95 15.23 -3.26
N ILE A 196 4.28 14.63 -2.12
CA ILE A 196 5.38 15.06 -1.25
C ILE A 196 6.26 13.84 -0.99
N CYS A 197 7.56 13.99 -1.22
CA CYS A 197 8.55 12.94 -1.00
C CYS A 197 9.59 13.40 0.02
N PHE A 198 9.91 12.52 0.96
CA PHE A 198 10.91 12.71 1.99
C PHE A 198 12.10 11.79 1.72
N TYR A 199 13.31 12.33 1.77
CA TYR A 199 14.53 11.59 1.49
C TYR A 199 15.55 11.78 2.62
N THR A 200 16.40 10.78 2.83
CA THR A 200 17.59 10.96 3.68
C THR A 200 18.51 12.05 3.12
N ALA A 201 19.47 12.50 3.90
CA ALA A 201 20.52 13.40 3.44
C ALA A 201 21.28 12.82 2.23
N THR A 202 21.41 11.50 2.15
CA THR A 202 22.10 10.74 1.08
C THR A 202 21.21 10.48 -0.14
N GLY A 203 19.89 10.68 -0.03
CA GLY A 203 18.95 10.65 -1.14
C GLY A 203 18.09 9.39 -1.24
N GLU A 204 18.11 8.52 -0.22
CA GLU A 204 17.21 7.37 -0.15
C GLU A 204 15.78 7.82 0.24
N LEU A 205 14.80 7.29 -0.44
CA LEU A 205 13.38 7.59 -0.17
C LEU A 205 12.96 7.02 1.19
N LEU A 206 12.61 7.92 2.10
CA LEU A 206 12.02 7.60 3.41
C LEU A 206 10.52 7.33 3.28
N ASP A 207 9.79 8.29 2.69
CA ASP A 207 8.34 8.21 2.51
C ASP A 207 7.87 9.06 1.34
N ALA A 208 6.68 8.73 0.83
CA ALA A 208 5.97 9.49 -0.18
C ALA A 208 4.49 9.58 0.18
N GLU A 209 3.95 10.77 0.09
CA GLU A 209 2.56 11.09 0.43
C GLU A 209 1.85 11.79 -0.74
N GLN A 210 0.56 11.56 -0.83
CA GLN A 210 -0.31 12.34 -1.69
C GLN A 210 -1.31 13.10 -0.84
N VAL A 211 -1.46 14.38 -1.13
CA VAL A 211 -2.40 15.27 -0.46
C VAL A 211 -3.40 15.78 -1.49
N SER A 212 -4.68 15.52 -1.24
CA SER A 212 -5.75 16.04 -2.08
C SER A 212 -6.02 17.50 -1.74
N LEU A 213 -6.29 18.31 -2.76
CA LEU A 213 -6.67 19.72 -2.63
C LEU A 213 -8.17 19.87 -2.87
N GLY A 214 -8.91 20.31 -1.84
CA GLY A 214 -10.36 20.42 -1.84
C GLY A 214 -11.07 19.25 -1.17
N SER A 215 -12.32 19.48 -0.73
CA SER A 215 -13.14 18.50 -0.01
C SER A 215 -13.79 17.43 -0.91
N ASP A 216 -13.84 17.68 -2.21
CA ASP A 216 -14.40 16.79 -3.21
C ASP A 216 -13.30 16.21 -4.09
N TYR A 217 -12.44 15.37 -3.48
CA TYR A 217 -11.57 14.54 -4.26
C TYR A 217 -12.42 13.49 -5.01
N HIS A 218 -13.02 13.95 -6.09
CA HIS A 218 -13.41 13.03 -7.14
C HIS A 218 -12.12 12.57 -7.79
N VAL A 219 -11.88 11.25 -7.75
CA VAL A 219 -10.94 10.63 -8.66
C VAL A 219 -11.35 11.15 -10.05
N ARG A 220 -10.69 12.19 -10.54
CA ARG A 220 -10.67 12.44 -11.96
C ARG A 220 -9.98 11.21 -12.51
N LEU A 221 -10.78 10.20 -12.84
CA LEU A 221 -10.36 9.24 -13.83
C LEU A 221 -9.77 10.11 -14.91
N ALA A 222 -8.43 10.04 -15.05
CA ALA A 222 -7.71 10.93 -15.94
C ALA A 222 -8.62 11.16 -17.12
N ASP A 223 -8.83 12.42 -17.46
CA ASP A 223 -9.42 12.74 -18.76
C ASP A 223 -8.45 12.10 -19.77
N SER A 224 -8.51 10.74 -19.84
CA SER A 224 -8.18 10.12 -21.08
C SER A 224 -8.99 10.98 -22.03
N GLU A 225 -8.38 11.54 -23.04
CA GLU A 225 -9.12 12.03 -24.20
C GLU A 225 -10.01 10.86 -24.62
N ALA A 226 -11.04 10.61 -23.80
CA ALA A 226 -12.09 9.69 -24.08
C ALA A 226 -12.71 10.34 -25.29
N SER A 227 -12.26 9.91 -26.43
CA SER A 227 -13.01 10.11 -27.66
C SER A 227 -14.44 9.88 -27.25
N PRO A 228 -15.35 10.85 -27.46
CA PRO A 228 -16.73 10.70 -27.03
C PRO A 228 -17.18 9.34 -27.47
N VAL A 229 -17.37 8.41 -26.52
CA VAL A 229 -17.82 7.06 -26.81
C VAL A 229 -19.25 7.26 -27.25
N ASN A 230 -19.47 7.41 -28.55
CA ASN A 230 -20.80 7.48 -29.16
C ASN A 230 -21.51 6.10 -29.07
N GLY A 231 -21.20 5.32 -28.03
CA GLY A 231 -21.76 4.00 -27.81
C GLY A 231 -22.82 4.04 -26.71
N VAL A 232 -23.99 3.46 -27.04
CA VAL A 232 -25.02 3.21 -26.03
C VAL A 232 -24.56 2.05 -25.16
N LEU A 233 -24.49 2.25 -23.84
CA LEU A 233 -24.32 1.18 -22.89
C LEU A 233 -25.66 0.43 -22.78
N LEU A 234 -25.62 -0.88 -22.95
CA LEU A 234 -26.74 -1.78 -22.75
C LEU A 234 -26.54 -2.54 -21.44
N VAL A 235 -27.58 -2.60 -20.64
CA VAL A 235 -27.62 -3.45 -19.45
C VAL A 235 -28.61 -4.57 -19.69
N GLU A 236 -28.12 -5.80 -19.70
CA GLU A 236 -28.95 -7.00 -19.77
C GLU A 236 -29.00 -7.64 -18.40
N GLU A 237 -30.21 -8.00 -17.96
CA GLU A 237 -30.39 -8.54 -16.62
C GLU A 237 -31.20 -9.84 -16.68
N THR A 238 -30.68 -10.86 -16.00
CA THR A 238 -31.33 -12.15 -15.79
C THR A 238 -31.49 -12.41 -14.28
N ALA A 239 -32.09 -13.53 -13.90
CA ALA A 239 -32.20 -13.90 -12.49
C ALA A 239 -30.84 -14.00 -11.77
N GLY A 240 -29.80 -14.52 -12.45
CA GLY A 240 -28.47 -14.76 -11.84
C GLY A 240 -27.36 -13.82 -12.29
N MET A 241 -27.56 -13.05 -13.35
CA MET A 241 -26.51 -12.23 -13.94
C MET A 241 -27.02 -10.83 -14.32
N MET A 242 -26.13 -9.86 -14.21
CA MET A 242 -26.27 -8.54 -14.82
C MET A 242 -25.06 -8.33 -15.72
N THR A 243 -25.29 -7.96 -16.99
CA THR A 243 -24.20 -7.76 -17.95
C THR A 243 -24.27 -6.35 -18.52
N ILE A 244 -23.16 -5.63 -18.38
CA ILE A 244 -22.97 -4.32 -19.02
C ILE A 244 -22.25 -4.56 -20.35
N LYS A 245 -22.85 -4.10 -21.44
CA LYS A 245 -22.28 -4.20 -22.79
C LYS A 245 -22.05 -2.83 -23.38
N GLY A 246 -20.92 -2.67 -24.04
CA GLY A 246 -20.56 -1.48 -24.79
C GLY A 246 -19.89 -1.86 -26.11
N ASP A 247 -19.37 -0.87 -26.83
CA ASP A 247 -18.69 -1.12 -28.10
C ASP A 247 -17.40 -1.94 -27.84
N GLY A 248 -17.48 -3.22 -28.22
CA GLY A 248 -16.36 -4.16 -28.13
C GLY A 248 -16.06 -4.69 -26.74
N PHE A 249 -16.91 -4.49 -25.74
CA PHE A 249 -16.72 -5.08 -24.41
C PHE A 249 -18.01 -5.60 -23.78
N GLU A 250 -17.86 -6.59 -22.90
CA GLU A 250 -18.92 -7.13 -22.04
C GLU A 250 -18.38 -7.34 -20.63
N ILE A 251 -19.13 -6.90 -19.62
CA ILE A 251 -18.79 -7.04 -18.19
C ILE A 251 -19.96 -7.72 -17.48
N PRO A 252 -19.94 -9.06 -17.35
CA PRO A 252 -20.96 -9.79 -16.60
C PRO A 252 -20.67 -9.77 -15.10
N PHE A 253 -21.72 -9.56 -14.30
CA PHE A 253 -21.70 -9.62 -12.84
C PHE A 253 -22.61 -10.77 -12.36
N SER A 254 -22.10 -11.61 -11.50
CA SER A 254 -22.92 -12.59 -10.78
C SER A 254 -23.74 -11.91 -9.69
N LYS A 255 -25.05 -12.03 -9.72
CA LYS A 255 -25.92 -11.51 -8.65
C LYS A 255 -25.82 -12.30 -7.34
N GLU A 256 -25.37 -13.54 -7.42
CA GLU A 256 -25.18 -14.40 -6.26
C GLU A 256 -23.93 -13.99 -5.48
N THR A 257 -22.82 -13.71 -6.18
CA THR A 257 -21.54 -13.43 -5.56
C THR A 257 -21.15 -11.95 -5.56
N GLY A 258 -21.81 -11.12 -6.38
CA GLY A 258 -21.44 -9.71 -6.60
C GLY A 258 -20.18 -9.52 -7.43
N LEU A 259 -19.59 -10.59 -7.96
CA LEU A 259 -18.29 -10.54 -8.65
C LEU A 259 -18.45 -10.46 -10.17
N ILE A 260 -17.47 -9.83 -10.84
CA ILE A 260 -17.31 -9.88 -12.29
C ILE A 260 -16.94 -11.30 -12.70
N CYS A 261 -17.55 -11.79 -13.81
CA CYS A 261 -17.31 -13.10 -14.35
C CYS A 261 -16.94 -12.99 -15.84
N ASN A 262 -15.69 -13.32 -16.20
CA ASN A 262 -15.24 -13.35 -17.59
C ASN A 262 -15.52 -12.05 -18.38
N ALA A 263 -15.10 -10.90 -17.84
CA ALA A 263 -15.21 -9.66 -18.59
C ALA A 263 -14.31 -9.71 -19.83
N THR A 264 -14.86 -9.26 -20.96
CA THR A 264 -14.16 -9.31 -22.26
C THR A 264 -14.02 -7.93 -22.87
N SER A 265 -12.94 -7.73 -23.62
CA SER A 265 -12.75 -6.58 -24.50
C SER A 265 -12.25 -7.08 -25.86
N LYS A 266 -12.89 -6.64 -26.94
CA LYS A 266 -12.58 -7.07 -28.32
C LYS A 266 -12.48 -8.59 -28.47
N GLY A 267 -13.37 -9.32 -27.77
CA GLY A 267 -13.43 -10.78 -27.77
C GLY A 267 -12.35 -11.50 -26.95
N GLN A 268 -11.49 -10.77 -26.27
CA GLN A 268 -10.49 -11.33 -25.34
C GLN A 268 -10.96 -11.17 -23.90
N VAL A 269 -10.78 -12.21 -23.07
CA VAL A 269 -11.03 -12.14 -21.64
C VAL A 269 -9.97 -11.25 -21.00
N ILE A 270 -10.40 -10.18 -20.33
CA ILE A 270 -9.53 -9.24 -19.59
C ILE A 270 -9.61 -9.42 -18.08
N ILE A 271 -10.74 -9.95 -17.59
CA ILE A 271 -10.94 -10.33 -16.19
C ILE A 271 -11.68 -11.66 -16.18
N GLU A 272 -11.05 -12.71 -15.67
CA GLU A 272 -11.71 -14.02 -15.54
C GLU A 272 -12.70 -14.03 -14.39
N LYS A 273 -12.26 -13.50 -13.23
CA LYS A 273 -13.08 -13.35 -12.02
C LYS A 273 -12.50 -12.20 -11.19
N GLY A 274 -13.34 -11.32 -10.70
CA GLY A 274 -12.84 -10.16 -9.99
C GLY A 274 -13.86 -9.53 -9.04
N PRO A 275 -13.37 -8.51 -8.28
CA PRO A 275 -14.19 -7.74 -7.35
C PRO A 275 -15.31 -6.99 -8.03
#